data_d5f730a59389ab3ae087e2c5d68f8cc0
#
_entry.id   d5f730a59389ab3ae087e2c5d68f8cc0
#
_cell.length_a   1.000
_cell.length_b   1.000
_cell.length_c   1.000
_cell.angle_alpha   90.00
_cell.angle_beta   90.00
_cell.angle_gamma   90.00
#
_symmetry.space_group_name_H-M   'P 1'
#
loop_
_entity.id
_entity.type
_entity.pdbx_description
1 polymer ?
#
loop_
_entity_poly.entity_id
_entity_poly.type
_entity_poly.pdbx_seq_one_letter_code
_entity_poly.pdbx_strand_id
1 'polypeptide(L)'
;MLTGCGKVQTESEDVITRQVNGDPLHILMLGGTGFIGPHMVRELLRRGHEVTLFNRGRTNRNIFPDLELLVGDRDGKLDALKGGSWDAVIDNSGYVPRHVADSAKLLSPVVSQYIFTSSVAAYAAMSGNQTASLYHDVDMPNTEYDSPLTKMLDQTAPTYGPLKVLCEREATQVMGEDRMTILRPVYIAGPGDRSDRLTYWPVRVARGGEMLAPGKPDYPMQTVDARDIATFVADCVEGRIMGIYNMTTPPGVYTMGQLLADCQAVSGTEVDLTWVDLPFIEENGLYTNESSNNNLPHWGPPSGDTRSDFIVNGDRAFNAGMRTRPIRETLRDTLAWWKTLPEDRRKNMRAGLSAEREAELLVAWHKLHDQRQTKLIS
;
A
#
# COMPACT_ATOMS: atom_id res chain seq x y z
N MET A 1 24.16 39.40 -35.08
CA MET A 1 22.81 39.95 -34.87
C MET A 1 21.79 38.87 -35.06
N LEU A 2 20.82 38.85 -34.18
CA LEU A 2 19.61 38.04 -34.11
C LEU A 2 19.72 36.77 -33.26
N THR A 3 19.42 37.02 -32.02
CA THR A 3 18.97 36.15 -30.94
C THR A 3 17.64 35.48 -31.31
N GLY A 4 17.60 34.16 -31.33
CA GLY A 4 16.43 33.34 -31.38
C GLY A 4 16.14 32.70 -30.00
N CYS A 5 15.28 33.32 -29.22
CA CYS A 5 14.77 32.78 -27.95
C CYS A 5 13.73 31.72 -28.29
N GLY A 6 14.07 30.44 -28.20
CA GLY A 6 13.14 29.33 -28.31
C GLY A 6 12.30 29.24 -27.05
N LYS A 7 11.01 29.52 -27.16
CA LYS A 7 10.03 29.24 -26.13
C LYS A 7 9.90 27.72 -25.99
N VAL A 8 10.22 27.22 -24.79
CA VAL A 8 9.82 25.89 -24.35
C VAL A 8 8.30 25.89 -24.20
N GLN A 9 7.61 25.23 -25.13
CA GLN A 9 6.20 24.90 -24.97
C GLN A 9 6.10 23.81 -23.89
N THR A 10 5.52 24.18 -22.77
CA THR A 10 4.99 23.22 -21.81
C THR A 10 3.77 22.58 -22.47
N GLU A 11 3.91 21.31 -22.87
CA GLU A 11 2.77 20.49 -23.23
C GLU A 11 1.85 20.41 -22.01
N SER A 12 0.67 20.99 -22.15
CA SER A 12 -0.44 20.79 -21.25
C SER A 12 -0.87 19.32 -21.37
N GLU A 13 -0.72 18.56 -20.29
CA GLU A 13 -1.35 17.24 -20.16
C GLU A 13 -2.86 17.43 -20.39
N ASP A 14 -3.34 16.96 -21.52
CA ASP A 14 -4.78 16.82 -21.77
C ASP A 14 -5.32 15.80 -20.77
N VAL A 15 -5.90 16.31 -19.69
CA VAL A 15 -6.67 15.54 -18.74
C VAL A 15 -7.91 15.04 -19.50
N ILE A 16 -7.84 13.79 -19.95
CA ILE A 16 -9.02 13.11 -20.51
C ILE A 16 -10.02 12.97 -19.36
N THR A 17 -10.94 13.92 -19.28
CA THR A 17 -12.10 13.85 -18.39
C THR A 17 -13.01 12.74 -18.92
N ARG A 18 -13.01 11.60 -18.23
CA ARG A 18 -14.03 10.58 -18.45
C ARG A 18 -15.34 11.18 -17.97
N GLN A 19 -16.28 11.43 -18.88
CA GLN A 19 -17.62 11.91 -18.49
C GLN A 19 -18.24 10.88 -17.55
N VAL A 20 -18.59 11.34 -16.36
CA VAL A 20 -19.38 10.56 -15.39
C VAL A 20 -20.78 10.41 -15.95
N ASN A 21 -21.27 9.18 -16.03
CA ASN A 21 -22.65 8.89 -16.43
C ASN A 21 -23.61 9.08 -15.24
N GLY A 22 -23.49 10.19 -14.51
CA GLY A 22 -24.31 10.48 -13.34
C GLY A 22 -24.03 11.88 -12.78
N ASP A 23 -24.87 12.31 -11.82
CA ASP A 23 -24.68 13.56 -11.10
C ASP A 23 -23.42 13.47 -10.20
N PRO A 24 -22.71 14.59 -9.97
CA PRO A 24 -21.62 14.65 -9.00
C PRO A 24 -22.07 14.15 -7.62
N LEU A 25 -21.26 13.29 -7.01
CA LEU A 25 -21.49 12.80 -5.66
C LEU A 25 -20.67 13.61 -4.66
N HIS A 26 -21.25 13.83 -3.47
CA HIS A 26 -20.56 14.44 -2.33
C HIS A 26 -19.89 13.35 -1.49
N ILE A 27 -18.58 13.36 -1.39
CA ILE A 27 -17.80 12.29 -0.76
C ILE A 27 -17.01 12.85 0.41
N LEU A 28 -17.20 12.25 1.59
CA LEU A 28 -16.38 12.53 2.76
C LEU A 28 -15.16 11.60 2.77
N MET A 29 -13.97 12.17 2.86
CA MET A 29 -12.72 11.44 3.01
C MET A 29 -12.18 11.58 4.44
N LEU A 30 -12.24 10.51 5.24
CA LEU A 30 -11.56 10.44 6.54
C LEU A 30 -10.09 10.12 6.32
N GLY A 31 -9.22 11.13 6.43
CA GLY A 31 -7.82 11.08 6.05
C GLY A 31 -7.54 11.89 4.77
N GLY A 32 -7.14 11.22 3.70
CA GLY A 32 -7.01 11.84 2.36
C GLY A 32 -5.68 12.51 2.05
N THR A 33 -4.80 12.75 3.03
CA THR A 33 -3.54 13.50 2.83
C THR A 33 -2.26 12.69 3.09
N GLY A 34 -2.41 11.37 3.33
CA GLY A 34 -1.31 10.44 3.54
C GLY A 34 -0.69 9.94 2.22
N PHE A 35 -0.54 8.62 2.08
CA PHE A 35 0.01 7.98 0.87
C PHE A 35 -1.08 7.73 -0.18
N ILE A 36 -2.01 6.82 0.11
CA ILE A 36 -3.06 6.43 -0.86
C ILE A 36 -4.17 7.48 -1.00
N GLY A 37 -4.46 8.20 0.06
CA GLY A 37 -5.52 9.22 0.07
C GLY A 37 -5.42 10.25 -1.04
N PRO A 38 -4.25 10.86 -1.31
CA PRO A 38 -4.11 11.81 -2.41
C PRO A 38 -4.44 11.25 -3.80
N HIS A 39 -4.20 9.96 -4.04
CA HIS A 39 -4.58 9.31 -5.28
C HIS A 39 -6.09 9.14 -5.37
N MET A 40 -6.75 8.73 -4.28
CA MET A 40 -8.21 8.63 -4.23
C MET A 40 -8.89 9.99 -4.45
N VAL A 41 -8.41 11.02 -3.74
CA VAL A 41 -8.97 12.38 -3.88
C VAL A 41 -8.83 12.89 -5.32
N ARG A 42 -7.64 12.75 -5.93
CA ARG A 42 -7.44 13.19 -7.33
C ARG A 42 -8.31 12.42 -8.30
N GLU A 43 -8.48 11.11 -8.12
CA GLU A 43 -9.33 10.31 -9.01
C GLU A 43 -10.80 10.70 -8.90
N LEU A 44 -11.30 10.92 -7.68
CA LEU A 44 -12.67 11.38 -7.45
C LEU A 44 -12.93 12.76 -8.09
N LEU A 45 -12.01 13.71 -7.87
CA LEU A 45 -12.09 15.04 -8.50
C LEU A 45 -12.00 14.96 -10.02
N ARG A 46 -11.12 14.11 -10.58
CA ARG A 46 -11.00 13.88 -12.02
C ARG A 46 -12.30 13.36 -12.63
N ARG A 47 -13.08 12.60 -11.86
CA ARG A 47 -14.40 12.10 -12.25
C ARG A 47 -15.53 13.12 -12.02
N GLY A 48 -15.24 14.28 -11.46
CA GLY A 48 -16.20 15.37 -11.26
C GLY A 48 -16.98 15.29 -9.94
N HIS A 49 -16.55 14.46 -9.00
CA HIS A 49 -17.15 14.39 -7.66
C HIS A 49 -16.68 15.53 -6.77
N GLU A 50 -17.46 15.87 -5.76
CA GLU A 50 -17.10 16.81 -4.72
C GLU A 50 -16.52 16.05 -3.52
N VAL A 51 -15.38 16.53 -2.99
CA VAL A 51 -14.69 15.86 -1.90
C VAL A 51 -14.49 16.81 -0.73
N THR A 52 -15.01 16.43 0.43
CA THR A 52 -14.73 17.07 1.71
C THR A 52 -13.71 16.22 2.48
N LEU A 53 -12.64 16.85 2.96
CA LEU A 53 -11.63 16.20 3.77
C LEU A 53 -11.92 16.34 5.25
N PHE A 54 -11.74 15.26 6.04
CA PHE A 54 -11.69 15.34 7.49
C PHE A 54 -10.38 14.75 8.01
N ASN A 55 -9.57 15.57 8.65
CA ASN A 55 -8.30 15.15 9.24
C ASN A 55 -7.79 16.17 10.28
N ARG A 56 -6.65 15.84 10.92
CA ARG A 56 -6.03 16.70 11.95
C ARG A 56 -5.33 17.94 11.42
N GLY A 57 -5.24 18.14 10.11
CA GLY A 57 -4.52 19.27 9.50
C GLY A 57 -3.00 19.24 9.66
N ARG A 58 -2.40 18.07 9.96
CA ARG A 58 -0.95 17.95 10.25
C ARG A 58 -0.13 17.45 9.08
N THR A 59 -0.67 16.52 8.29
CA THR A 59 0.04 15.85 7.20
C THR A 59 -0.35 16.48 5.88
N ASN A 60 0.63 17.00 5.12
CA ASN A 60 0.42 17.59 3.78
C ASN A 60 -0.82 18.50 3.71
N ARG A 61 -0.97 19.38 4.68
CA ARG A 61 -2.16 20.23 4.87
C ARG A 61 -2.59 20.98 3.62
N ASN A 62 -1.64 21.40 2.82
CA ASN A 62 -1.87 22.26 1.65
C ASN A 62 -1.86 21.48 0.33
N ILE A 63 -1.99 20.14 0.35
CA ILE A 63 -1.96 19.32 -0.88
C ILE A 63 -3.22 19.55 -1.74
N PHE A 64 -4.32 19.94 -1.11
CA PHE A 64 -5.60 20.27 -1.74
C PHE A 64 -6.13 21.59 -1.15
N PRO A 65 -5.57 22.73 -1.54
CA PRO A 65 -5.91 24.03 -0.92
C PRO A 65 -7.34 24.48 -1.22
N ASP A 66 -7.91 23.99 -2.32
CA ASP A 66 -9.24 24.39 -2.80
C ASP A 66 -10.37 23.50 -2.26
N LEU A 67 -10.04 22.41 -1.55
CA LEU A 67 -11.03 21.53 -0.96
C LEU A 67 -11.43 21.97 0.45
N GLU A 68 -12.70 21.75 0.79
CA GLU A 68 -13.16 21.89 2.16
C GLU A 68 -12.40 20.94 3.09
N LEU A 69 -11.79 21.50 4.12
CA LEU A 69 -11.11 20.76 5.16
C LEU A 69 -11.78 20.96 6.52
N LEU A 70 -12.49 19.94 6.96
CA LEU A 70 -13.03 19.81 8.31
C LEU A 70 -11.91 19.34 9.25
N VAL A 71 -11.46 20.20 10.13
CA VAL A 71 -10.37 19.86 11.06
C VAL A 71 -10.93 19.22 12.32
N GLY A 72 -10.46 18.00 12.62
CA GLY A 72 -10.84 17.26 13.81
C GLY A 72 -9.91 16.08 14.07
N ASP A 73 -10.19 15.34 15.12
CA ASP A 73 -9.49 14.09 15.44
C ASP A 73 -10.51 12.99 15.68
N ARG A 74 -10.24 11.80 15.16
CA ARG A 74 -11.10 10.63 15.37
C ARG A 74 -11.14 10.19 16.83
N ASP A 75 -10.17 10.61 17.62
CA ASP A 75 -10.16 10.42 19.07
C ASP A 75 -11.02 11.49 19.76
N GLY A 76 -12.34 11.29 19.67
CA GLY A 76 -13.35 12.08 20.39
C GLY A 76 -13.56 13.53 19.91
N LYS A 77 -12.98 13.97 18.79
CA LYS A 77 -13.12 15.33 18.24
C LYS A 77 -13.77 15.32 16.86
N LEU A 78 -15.02 14.84 16.80
CA LEU A 78 -15.79 14.66 15.57
C LEU A 78 -16.79 15.81 15.32
N ASP A 79 -16.78 16.87 16.12
CA ASP A 79 -17.81 17.93 16.05
C ASP A 79 -17.90 18.59 14.66
N ALA A 80 -16.79 18.70 13.94
CA ALA A 80 -16.78 19.26 12.60
C ALA A 80 -17.56 18.43 11.56
N LEU A 81 -17.90 17.16 11.86
CA LEU A 81 -18.73 16.31 11.00
C LEU A 81 -20.23 16.45 11.28
N LYS A 82 -20.63 17.08 12.39
CA LYS A 82 -22.02 17.21 12.76
C LYS A 82 -22.78 18.14 11.81
N GLY A 83 -23.94 17.70 11.38
CA GLY A 83 -24.78 18.47 10.45
C GLY A 83 -24.36 18.41 8.98
N GLY A 84 -23.27 17.71 8.65
CA GLY A 84 -22.90 17.41 7.28
C GLY A 84 -23.74 16.29 6.67
N SER A 85 -23.76 16.23 5.34
CA SER A 85 -24.42 15.18 4.58
C SER A 85 -23.57 14.85 3.35
N TRP A 86 -23.35 13.56 3.11
CA TRP A 86 -22.54 13.04 2.02
C TRP A 86 -23.20 11.79 1.41
N ASP A 87 -22.94 11.50 0.16
CA ASP A 87 -23.42 10.28 -0.49
C ASP A 87 -22.64 9.05 0.00
N ALA A 88 -21.33 9.22 0.16
CA ALA A 88 -20.45 8.16 0.63
C ALA A 88 -19.36 8.71 1.56
N VAL A 89 -18.85 7.83 2.43
CA VAL A 89 -17.63 8.08 3.19
C VAL A 89 -16.54 7.08 2.81
N ILE A 90 -15.32 7.57 2.63
CA ILE A 90 -14.13 6.76 2.43
C ILE A 90 -13.23 6.90 3.66
N ASP A 91 -13.14 5.82 4.44
CA ASP A 91 -12.31 5.76 5.64
C ASP A 91 -10.94 5.16 5.33
N ASN A 92 -9.98 6.03 5.10
CA ASN A 92 -8.59 5.67 4.81
C ASN A 92 -7.65 5.85 6.02
N SER A 93 -8.20 6.03 7.22
CA SER A 93 -7.43 6.32 8.43
C SER A 93 -7.92 5.58 9.69
N GLY A 94 -8.67 4.50 9.50
CA GLY A 94 -9.19 3.67 10.57
C GLY A 94 -8.18 2.62 11.05
N TYR A 95 -7.62 2.85 12.26
CA TYR A 95 -6.66 1.95 12.90
C TYR A 95 -7.10 1.51 14.29
N VAL A 96 -8.00 2.24 14.92
CA VAL A 96 -8.50 2.02 16.28
C VAL A 96 -10.00 1.72 16.19
N PRO A 97 -10.47 0.58 16.69
CA PRO A 97 -11.89 0.19 16.58
C PRO A 97 -12.86 1.25 17.09
N ARG A 98 -12.61 1.84 18.28
CA ARG A 98 -13.42 2.93 18.82
C ARG A 98 -13.53 4.13 17.87
N HIS A 99 -12.43 4.55 17.28
CA HIS A 99 -12.42 5.68 16.33
C HIS A 99 -13.29 5.40 15.09
N VAL A 100 -13.29 4.15 14.64
CA VAL A 100 -14.14 3.72 13.54
C VAL A 100 -15.61 3.66 13.97
N ALA A 101 -15.89 3.04 15.12
CA ALA A 101 -17.23 2.97 15.68
C ALA A 101 -17.86 4.35 15.87
N ASP A 102 -17.13 5.29 16.49
CA ASP A 102 -17.63 6.64 16.78
C ASP A 102 -17.94 7.41 15.50
N SER A 103 -17.03 7.36 14.51
CA SER A 103 -17.28 8.03 13.22
C SER A 103 -18.40 7.33 12.42
N ALA A 104 -18.46 6.00 12.40
CA ALA A 104 -19.53 5.27 11.72
C ALA A 104 -20.91 5.58 12.33
N LYS A 105 -21.03 5.62 13.66
CA LYS A 105 -22.28 5.99 14.35
C LYS A 105 -22.73 7.41 13.97
N LEU A 106 -21.81 8.35 13.92
CA LEU A 106 -22.14 9.74 13.56
C LEU A 106 -22.57 9.86 12.09
N LEU A 107 -21.93 9.10 11.20
CA LEU A 107 -22.11 9.21 9.75
C LEU A 107 -23.24 8.30 9.22
N SER A 108 -23.58 7.21 9.89
CA SER A 108 -24.57 6.24 9.38
C SER A 108 -25.96 6.82 9.03
N PRO A 109 -26.47 7.88 9.67
CA PRO A 109 -27.73 8.50 9.27
C PRO A 109 -27.64 9.37 8.01
N VAL A 110 -26.43 9.77 7.60
CA VAL A 110 -26.21 10.81 6.57
C VAL A 110 -25.33 10.35 5.40
N VAL A 111 -25.00 9.04 5.35
CA VAL A 111 -24.27 8.44 4.21
C VAL A 111 -24.96 7.16 3.76
N SER A 112 -24.93 6.87 2.47
CA SER A 112 -25.51 5.66 1.90
C SER A 112 -24.48 4.53 1.70
N GLN A 113 -23.18 4.84 1.77
CA GLN A 113 -22.09 3.88 1.62
C GLN A 113 -20.90 4.25 2.49
N TYR A 114 -20.27 3.24 3.10
CA TYR A 114 -19.05 3.36 3.87
C TYR A 114 -17.96 2.47 3.27
N ILE A 115 -16.91 3.07 2.74
CA ILE A 115 -15.76 2.36 2.15
C ILE A 115 -14.62 2.40 3.16
N PHE A 116 -14.22 1.24 3.65
CA PHE A 116 -13.16 1.10 4.64
C PHE A 116 -11.89 0.51 4.05
N THR A 117 -10.77 1.24 4.17
CA THR A 117 -9.45 0.72 3.80
C THR A 117 -8.88 -0.11 4.94
N SER A 118 -8.99 -1.43 4.79
CA SER A 118 -8.43 -2.45 5.67
C SER A 118 -7.04 -2.91 5.19
N SER A 119 -6.72 -4.19 5.32
CA SER A 119 -5.46 -4.81 4.90
C SER A 119 -5.61 -6.32 4.79
N VAL A 120 -4.82 -6.98 3.96
CA VAL A 120 -4.70 -8.46 3.98
C VAL A 120 -4.12 -8.99 5.29
N ALA A 121 -3.49 -8.15 6.09
CA ALA A 121 -3.09 -8.51 7.47
C ALA A 121 -4.29 -8.87 8.37
N ALA A 122 -5.53 -8.61 7.93
CA ALA A 122 -6.76 -9.09 8.58
C ALA A 122 -6.90 -10.63 8.53
N TYR A 123 -6.16 -11.32 7.65
CA TYR A 123 -6.16 -12.78 7.61
C TYR A 123 -5.14 -13.36 8.58
N ALA A 124 -5.52 -14.39 9.34
CA ALA A 124 -4.64 -15.08 10.30
C ALA A 124 -3.46 -15.77 9.60
N ALA A 125 -3.72 -16.30 8.41
CA ALA A 125 -2.71 -16.80 7.50
C ALA A 125 -2.94 -16.16 6.13
N MET A 126 -1.92 -15.57 5.53
CA MET A 126 -1.98 -15.13 4.14
C MET A 126 -1.79 -16.33 3.22
N SER A 127 -2.69 -17.32 3.31
CA SER A 127 -2.69 -18.47 2.42
C SER A 127 -3.42 -18.14 1.13
N GLY A 128 -3.02 -18.76 0.02
CA GLY A 128 -3.60 -18.55 -1.30
C GLY A 128 -5.08 -18.98 -1.46
N ASN A 129 -5.70 -19.46 -0.38
CA ASN A 129 -7.09 -19.83 -0.37
C ASN A 129 -7.98 -18.66 0.03
N GLN A 130 -9.09 -18.47 -0.69
CA GLN A 130 -10.14 -17.50 -0.36
C GLN A 130 -10.76 -17.70 1.03
N THR A 131 -10.52 -18.85 1.65
CA THR A 131 -11.00 -19.26 2.96
C THR A 131 -10.01 -18.98 4.08
N ALA A 132 -8.94 -18.17 3.81
CA ALA A 132 -8.05 -17.76 4.87
C ALA A 132 -8.83 -17.18 6.05
N SER A 133 -8.64 -17.75 7.21
CA SER A 133 -9.34 -17.36 8.43
C SER A 133 -8.97 -15.93 8.79
N LEU A 134 -9.97 -15.13 9.15
CA LEU A 134 -9.72 -13.84 9.82
C LEU A 134 -9.08 -14.12 11.18
N TYR A 135 -8.26 -13.19 11.65
CA TYR A 135 -7.89 -13.19 13.06
C TYR A 135 -9.14 -13.18 13.93
N HIS A 136 -9.18 -14.06 14.90
CA HIS A 136 -10.25 -14.08 15.88
C HIS A 136 -9.95 -13.09 17.00
N ASP A 137 -11.00 -12.53 17.55
CA ASP A 137 -10.99 -11.62 18.69
C ASP A 137 -10.40 -12.23 19.98
N VAL A 138 -10.23 -13.57 20.02
CA VAL A 138 -9.63 -14.28 21.15
C VAL A 138 -8.19 -13.84 21.46
N ASP A 139 -7.48 -13.29 20.45
CA ASP A 139 -6.08 -12.88 20.58
C ASP A 139 -5.94 -11.41 20.97
N MET A 140 -7.06 -10.70 21.12
CA MET A 140 -7.09 -9.29 21.49
C MET A 140 -7.96 -9.03 22.72
N PRO A 141 -7.47 -8.20 23.66
CA PRO A 141 -8.29 -7.76 24.79
C PRO A 141 -9.51 -7.02 24.25
N ASN A 142 -10.65 -7.52 24.58
CA ASN A 142 -11.84 -7.44 23.79
C ASN A 142 -12.56 -6.10 23.82
N THR A 143 -12.25 -5.14 24.59
CA THR A 143 -13.18 -3.99 24.75
C THR A 143 -12.56 -2.74 25.33
N GLU A 144 -11.33 -2.77 25.71
CA GLU A 144 -10.68 -1.58 26.23
C GLU A 144 -10.12 -0.77 25.06
N TYR A 145 -11.01 -0.05 24.40
CA TYR A 145 -10.64 0.88 23.33
C TYR A 145 -9.59 1.91 23.75
N ASP A 146 -9.46 2.16 25.05
CA ASP A 146 -8.45 3.03 25.64
C ASP A 146 -7.19 2.26 26.14
N SER A 147 -7.09 0.98 25.79
CA SER A 147 -5.94 0.16 26.18
C SER A 147 -4.64 0.69 25.58
N PRO A 148 -3.49 0.39 26.20
CA PRO A 148 -2.19 0.73 25.64
C PRO A 148 -1.96 0.21 24.21
N LEU A 149 -2.69 -0.82 23.79
CA LEU A 149 -2.65 -1.36 22.43
C LEU A 149 -3.08 -0.33 21.38
N THR A 150 -3.99 0.59 21.70
CA THR A 150 -4.35 1.67 20.79
C THR A 150 -3.22 2.67 20.53
N LYS A 151 -2.23 2.71 21.42
CA LYS A 151 -1.02 3.53 21.31
C LYS A 151 0.14 2.78 20.62
N MET A 152 0.01 1.48 20.45
CA MET A 152 1.03 0.60 19.87
C MET A 152 0.88 0.43 18.35
N LEU A 153 -0.03 1.14 17.71
CA LEU A 153 -0.26 1.07 16.26
C LEU A 153 0.98 1.42 15.42
N ASP A 154 1.89 2.20 15.98
CA ASP A 154 3.15 2.55 15.31
C ASP A 154 4.20 1.43 15.38
N GLN A 155 3.93 0.36 16.11
CA GLN A 155 5.01 -0.52 16.53
C GLN A 155 4.98 -1.90 15.93
N THR A 156 3.81 -2.45 15.43
CA THR A 156 3.98 -3.84 15.13
C THR A 156 2.95 -4.59 14.34
N ALA A 157 3.49 -5.50 13.57
CA ALA A 157 2.81 -6.56 12.88
C ALA A 157 1.81 -7.38 13.74
N PRO A 158 2.04 -7.75 15.00
CA PRO A 158 1.12 -8.61 15.74
C PRO A 158 -0.25 -8.02 16.04
N THR A 159 -0.34 -6.72 16.25
CA THR A 159 -1.62 -6.08 16.62
C THR A 159 -2.35 -5.43 15.45
N TYR A 160 -1.63 -5.13 14.37
CA TYR A 160 -2.19 -4.41 13.23
C TYR A 160 -3.33 -5.15 12.55
N GLY A 161 -3.13 -6.43 12.25
CA GLY A 161 -4.16 -7.27 11.60
C GLY A 161 -5.43 -7.41 12.44
N PRO A 162 -5.32 -7.87 13.70
CA PRO A 162 -6.46 -7.94 14.62
C PRO A 162 -7.21 -6.63 14.78
N LEU A 163 -6.51 -5.50 14.92
CA LEU A 163 -7.15 -4.19 15.01
C LEU A 163 -7.92 -3.82 13.73
N LYS A 164 -7.39 -4.17 12.55
CA LYS A 164 -8.12 -3.96 11.29
C LYS A 164 -9.41 -4.78 11.25
N VAL A 165 -9.39 -6.04 11.68
CA VAL A 165 -10.60 -6.87 11.78
C VAL A 165 -11.64 -6.26 12.71
N LEU A 166 -11.21 -5.80 13.89
CA LEU A 166 -12.11 -5.12 14.83
C LEU A 166 -12.70 -3.83 14.24
N CYS A 167 -11.89 -3.03 13.52
CA CYS A 167 -12.38 -1.86 12.79
C CYS A 167 -13.43 -2.22 11.73
N GLU A 168 -13.20 -3.28 10.94
CA GLU A 168 -14.17 -3.78 9.96
C GLU A 168 -15.49 -4.16 10.63
N ARG A 169 -15.44 -4.89 11.74
CA ARG A 169 -16.62 -5.31 12.51
C ARG A 169 -17.39 -4.14 13.06
N GLU A 170 -16.71 -3.18 13.68
CA GLU A 170 -17.36 -1.97 14.23
C GLU A 170 -18.07 -1.16 13.14
N ALA A 171 -17.44 -0.95 12.00
CA ALA A 171 -18.06 -0.26 10.88
C ALA A 171 -19.27 -1.05 10.35
N THR A 172 -19.12 -2.37 10.14
CA THR A 172 -20.19 -3.22 9.61
C THR A 172 -21.37 -3.34 10.55
N GLN A 173 -21.11 -3.43 11.86
CA GLN A 173 -22.19 -3.48 12.86
C GLN A 173 -23.06 -2.22 12.85
N VAL A 174 -22.47 -1.06 12.58
CA VAL A 174 -23.19 0.22 12.56
C VAL A 174 -23.86 0.47 11.20
N MET A 175 -23.15 0.17 10.11
CA MET A 175 -23.62 0.51 8.77
C MET A 175 -24.56 -0.54 8.16
N GLY A 176 -24.40 -1.82 8.53
CA GLY A 176 -24.96 -2.96 7.82
C GLY A 176 -24.09 -3.40 6.64
N GLU A 177 -24.10 -4.69 6.31
CA GLU A 177 -23.31 -5.27 5.21
C GLU A 177 -23.68 -4.68 3.84
N ASP A 178 -24.94 -4.30 3.68
CA ASP A 178 -25.53 -3.73 2.47
C ASP A 178 -25.07 -2.29 2.16
N ARG A 179 -24.34 -1.66 3.09
CA ARG A 179 -23.74 -0.34 2.90
C ARG A 179 -22.22 -0.32 3.08
N MET A 180 -21.59 -1.49 3.23
CA MET A 180 -20.16 -1.59 3.48
C MET A 180 -19.38 -2.07 2.27
N THR A 181 -18.28 -1.37 1.99
CA THR A 181 -17.21 -1.84 1.10
C THR A 181 -15.91 -1.90 1.90
N ILE A 182 -15.33 -3.09 2.00
CA ILE A 182 -14.09 -3.31 2.73
C ILE A 182 -13.00 -3.67 1.73
N LEU A 183 -11.95 -2.88 1.70
CA LEU A 183 -10.80 -3.08 0.83
C LEU A 183 -9.64 -3.65 1.65
N ARG A 184 -9.14 -4.81 1.27
CA ARG A 184 -7.98 -5.46 1.89
C ARG A 184 -6.81 -5.47 0.90
N PRO A 185 -6.04 -4.37 0.82
CA PRO A 185 -4.88 -4.32 -0.05
C PRO A 185 -3.74 -5.18 0.50
N VAL A 186 -2.98 -5.77 -0.45
CA VAL A 186 -1.64 -6.31 -0.23
C VAL A 186 -0.64 -5.15 -0.08
N TYR A 187 0.64 -5.38 -0.30
CA TYR A 187 1.64 -4.32 -0.31
C TYR A 187 1.26 -3.23 -1.32
N ILE A 188 0.97 -2.04 -0.80
CA ILE A 188 0.63 -0.89 -1.64
C ILE A 188 1.92 -0.22 -2.12
N ALA A 189 1.96 0.08 -3.42
CA ALA A 189 3.10 0.66 -4.11
C ALA A 189 2.71 1.93 -4.87
N GLY A 190 3.71 2.64 -5.37
CA GLY A 190 3.49 3.79 -6.24
C GLY A 190 4.10 5.09 -5.74
N PRO A 191 4.00 6.18 -6.53
CA PRO A 191 4.50 7.49 -6.15
C PRO A 191 3.88 7.98 -4.83
N GLY A 192 4.70 8.48 -3.91
CA GLY A 192 4.25 8.94 -2.60
C GLY A 192 4.35 7.90 -1.49
N ASP A 193 4.78 6.67 -1.77
CA ASP A 193 5.02 5.67 -0.74
C ASP A 193 6.10 6.14 0.24
N ARG A 194 5.68 6.30 1.50
CA ARG A 194 6.57 6.76 2.57
C ARG A 194 7.35 5.63 3.22
N SER A 195 6.99 4.38 2.93
CA SER A 195 7.67 3.21 3.50
C SER A 195 8.94 2.85 2.74
N ASP A 196 9.07 3.29 1.50
CA ASP A 196 10.13 2.99 0.55
C ASP A 196 10.25 1.50 0.20
N ARG A 197 9.29 0.66 0.57
CA ARG A 197 9.42 -0.80 0.44
C ARG A 197 9.56 -1.24 -1.03
N LEU A 198 8.62 -0.86 -1.91
CA LEU A 198 8.79 -1.15 -3.34
C LEU A 198 9.83 -0.21 -3.95
N THR A 199 9.90 1.04 -3.52
CA THR A 199 10.83 2.05 -4.00
C THR A 199 12.29 1.61 -3.91
N TYR A 200 12.63 0.79 -2.90
CA TYR A 200 13.97 0.23 -2.74
C TYR A 200 14.48 -0.47 -4.01
N TRP A 201 13.67 -1.31 -4.64
CA TRP A 201 14.11 -2.17 -5.73
C TRP A 201 14.60 -1.38 -6.96
N PRO A 202 13.78 -0.49 -7.57
CA PRO A 202 14.25 0.28 -8.72
C PRO A 202 15.36 1.27 -8.38
N VAL A 203 15.39 1.79 -7.15
CA VAL A 203 16.46 2.68 -6.69
C VAL A 203 17.75 1.91 -6.49
N ARG A 204 17.69 0.69 -5.92
CA ARG A 204 18.88 -0.17 -5.76
C ARG A 204 19.44 -0.60 -7.11
N VAL A 205 18.58 -1.06 -8.01
CA VAL A 205 19.00 -1.46 -9.38
C VAL A 205 19.64 -0.28 -10.11
N ALA A 206 19.12 0.93 -9.99
CA ALA A 206 19.68 2.11 -10.62
C ALA A 206 21.12 2.46 -10.18
N ARG A 207 21.63 1.87 -9.07
CA ARG A 207 23.02 2.02 -8.63
C ARG A 207 23.99 1.14 -9.42
N GLY A 208 23.49 0.08 -10.07
CA GLY A 208 24.34 -0.88 -10.79
C GLY A 208 25.16 -1.81 -9.89
N GLY A 209 26.10 -2.52 -10.52
CA GLY A 209 27.02 -3.46 -9.87
C GLY A 209 26.33 -4.75 -9.42
N GLU A 210 27.01 -5.51 -8.57
CA GLU A 210 26.47 -6.73 -7.99
C GLU A 210 25.39 -6.40 -6.96
N MET A 211 24.29 -7.16 -6.99
CA MET A 211 23.13 -6.94 -6.14
C MET A 211 22.62 -8.25 -5.52
N LEU A 212 22.36 -8.22 -4.22
CA LEU A 212 21.76 -9.33 -3.52
C LEU A 212 20.28 -9.46 -3.89
N ALA A 213 19.88 -10.66 -4.38
CA ALA A 213 18.52 -11.01 -4.72
C ALA A 213 18.01 -12.14 -3.81
N PRO A 214 16.79 -12.03 -3.23
CA PRO A 214 16.30 -12.99 -2.25
C PRO A 214 15.69 -14.24 -2.89
N GLY A 215 16.01 -15.40 -2.35
CA GLY A 215 15.38 -16.67 -2.66
C GLY A 215 15.61 -17.14 -4.09
N LYS A 216 14.56 -17.18 -4.89
CA LYS A 216 14.59 -17.65 -6.28
C LYS A 216 13.84 -16.70 -7.21
N PRO A 217 14.24 -16.64 -8.52
CA PRO A 217 13.57 -15.78 -9.50
C PRO A 217 12.07 -16.06 -9.66
N ASP A 218 11.66 -17.30 -9.49
CA ASP A 218 10.28 -17.76 -9.68
C ASP A 218 9.37 -17.56 -8.45
N TYR A 219 9.88 -16.96 -7.35
CA TYR A 219 9.05 -16.69 -6.18
C TYR A 219 7.97 -15.66 -6.51
N PRO A 220 6.69 -16.00 -6.25
CA PRO A 220 5.58 -15.11 -6.55
C PRO A 220 5.61 -13.87 -5.67
N MET A 221 5.19 -12.76 -6.26
CA MET A 221 5.03 -11.48 -5.59
C MET A 221 3.64 -10.92 -5.86
N GLN A 222 3.12 -10.20 -4.89
CA GLN A 222 1.90 -9.44 -5.06
C GLN A 222 2.09 -8.00 -4.57
N THR A 223 1.56 -7.08 -5.34
CA THR A 223 1.52 -5.65 -5.02
C THR A 223 0.29 -5.02 -5.65
N VAL A 224 -0.07 -3.84 -5.21
CA VAL A 224 -1.12 -3.04 -5.82
C VAL A 224 -0.70 -1.58 -5.86
N ASP A 225 -0.90 -0.94 -7.02
CA ASP A 225 -0.61 0.49 -7.14
C ASP A 225 -1.70 1.31 -6.42
N ALA A 226 -1.28 2.32 -5.68
CA ALA A 226 -2.19 3.24 -4.98
C ALA A 226 -3.22 3.90 -5.92
N ARG A 227 -2.84 4.09 -7.18
CA ARG A 227 -3.73 4.66 -8.22
C ARG A 227 -4.77 3.65 -8.70
N ASP A 228 -4.46 2.35 -8.70
CA ASP A 228 -5.42 1.30 -9.05
C ASP A 228 -6.45 1.11 -7.93
N ILE A 229 -6.00 1.22 -6.67
CA ILE A 229 -6.92 1.30 -5.52
C ILE A 229 -7.85 2.52 -5.67
N ALA A 230 -7.30 3.68 -6.00
CA ALA A 230 -8.07 4.91 -6.18
C ALA A 230 -9.13 4.78 -7.26
N THR A 231 -8.78 4.19 -8.41
CA THR A 231 -9.70 3.92 -9.52
C THR A 231 -10.83 3.01 -9.06
N PHE A 232 -10.52 1.89 -8.40
CA PHE A 232 -11.54 0.95 -7.93
C PHE A 232 -12.41 1.53 -6.80
N VAL A 233 -11.85 2.37 -5.93
CA VAL A 233 -12.64 3.13 -4.92
C VAL A 233 -13.68 4.02 -5.60
N ALA A 234 -13.29 4.74 -6.63
CA ALA A 234 -14.23 5.56 -7.38
C ALA A 234 -15.30 4.72 -8.10
N ASP A 235 -14.90 3.56 -8.68
CA ASP A 235 -15.86 2.60 -9.26
C ASP A 235 -16.85 2.09 -8.19
N CYS A 236 -16.36 1.82 -6.97
CA CYS A 236 -17.20 1.38 -5.85
C CYS A 236 -18.20 2.45 -5.42
N VAL A 237 -17.80 3.72 -5.41
CA VAL A 237 -18.70 4.84 -5.08
C VAL A 237 -19.77 5.00 -6.16
N GLU A 238 -19.37 5.10 -7.43
CA GLU A 238 -20.27 5.31 -8.56
C GLU A 238 -21.25 4.14 -8.76
N GLY A 239 -20.73 2.91 -8.66
CA GLY A 239 -21.49 1.68 -8.87
C GLY A 239 -22.18 1.13 -7.63
N ARG A 240 -22.01 1.77 -6.45
CA ARG A 240 -22.45 1.23 -5.16
C ARG A 240 -22.05 -0.24 -4.95
N ILE A 241 -20.78 -0.53 -5.22
CA ILE A 241 -20.23 -1.89 -5.14
C ILE A 241 -19.90 -2.20 -3.67
N MET A 242 -20.73 -3.05 -3.05
CA MET A 242 -20.58 -3.45 -1.64
C MET A 242 -19.89 -4.80 -1.51
N GLY A 243 -19.24 -5.03 -0.39
CA GLY A 243 -18.61 -6.30 -0.03
C GLY A 243 -17.14 -6.18 0.37
N ILE A 244 -16.46 -7.33 0.49
CA ILE A 244 -15.04 -7.41 0.88
C ILE A 244 -14.22 -7.78 -0.35
N TYR A 245 -13.15 -7.00 -0.59
CA TYR A 245 -12.32 -7.13 -1.79
C TYR A 245 -10.84 -7.13 -1.44
N ASN A 246 -10.14 -8.20 -1.83
CA ASN A 246 -8.68 -8.22 -1.78
C ASN A 246 -8.11 -7.43 -2.96
N MET A 247 -7.33 -6.42 -2.66
CA MET A 247 -6.73 -5.53 -3.65
C MET A 247 -5.30 -6.02 -3.92
N THR A 248 -5.10 -6.69 -5.04
CA THR A 248 -3.83 -7.34 -5.39
C THR A 248 -3.64 -7.45 -6.90
N THR A 249 -2.42 -7.76 -7.34
CA THR A 249 -2.19 -8.30 -8.69
C THR A 249 -2.70 -9.74 -8.78
N PRO A 250 -3.03 -10.24 -9.98
CA PRO A 250 -3.42 -11.63 -10.15
C PRO A 250 -2.36 -12.59 -9.59
N PRO A 251 -2.75 -13.64 -8.85
CA PRO A 251 -1.82 -14.61 -8.27
C PRO A 251 -0.98 -15.32 -9.33
N GLY A 252 0.30 -15.57 -9.02
CA GLY A 252 1.19 -16.37 -9.87
C GLY A 252 1.60 -15.71 -11.19
N VAL A 253 1.16 -14.48 -11.43
CA VAL A 253 1.44 -13.75 -12.69
C VAL A 253 2.73 -12.94 -12.60
N TYR A 254 3.21 -12.62 -11.39
CA TYR A 254 4.38 -11.78 -11.20
C TYR A 254 5.34 -12.38 -10.17
N THR A 255 6.63 -12.34 -10.48
CA THR A 255 7.67 -12.97 -9.67
C THR A 255 8.77 -11.99 -9.26
N MET A 256 9.60 -12.37 -8.29
CA MET A 256 10.76 -11.58 -7.89
C MET A 256 11.74 -11.36 -9.07
N GLY A 257 11.96 -12.37 -9.89
CA GLY A 257 12.79 -12.24 -11.08
C GLY A 257 12.22 -11.23 -12.08
N GLN A 258 10.90 -11.24 -12.29
CA GLN A 258 10.24 -10.25 -13.15
C GLN A 258 10.32 -8.84 -12.56
N LEU A 259 10.17 -8.69 -11.23
CA LEU A 259 10.35 -7.40 -10.57
C LEU A 259 11.73 -6.82 -10.84
N LEU A 260 12.80 -7.61 -10.65
CA LEU A 260 14.17 -7.15 -10.86
C LEU A 260 14.47 -6.86 -12.34
N ALA A 261 13.95 -7.68 -13.25
CA ALA A 261 14.05 -7.41 -14.70
C ALA A 261 13.32 -6.11 -15.10
N ASP A 262 12.14 -5.87 -14.54
CA ASP A 262 11.40 -4.62 -14.76
C ASP A 262 12.12 -3.42 -14.16
N CYS A 263 12.76 -3.57 -12.98
CA CYS A 263 13.59 -2.53 -12.40
C CYS A 263 14.79 -2.18 -13.29
N GLN A 264 15.46 -3.17 -13.91
CA GLN A 264 16.54 -2.93 -14.88
C GLN A 264 16.02 -2.19 -16.11
N ALA A 265 14.88 -2.62 -16.64
CA ALA A 265 14.27 -1.99 -17.80
C ALA A 265 13.88 -0.51 -17.57
N VAL A 266 13.34 -0.17 -16.38
CA VAL A 266 12.91 1.21 -16.07
C VAL A 266 14.06 2.11 -15.63
N SER A 267 15.13 1.55 -15.05
CA SER A 267 16.32 2.31 -14.66
C SER A 267 17.31 2.52 -15.81
N GLY A 268 17.27 1.65 -16.81
CA GLY A 268 18.26 1.58 -17.88
C GLY A 268 19.63 1.07 -17.39
N THR A 269 19.66 0.36 -16.25
CA THR A 269 20.89 -0.12 -15.61
C THR A 269 20.81 -1.63 -15.45
N GLU A 270 21.81 -2.33 -15.96
CA GLU A 270 22.00 -3.76 -15.71
C GLU A 270 22.71 -3.98 -14.37
N VAL A 271 22.36 -5.07 -13.68
CA VAL A 271 22.98 -5.50 -12.42
C VAL A 271 23.27 -7.00 -12.46
N ASP A 272 24.34 -7.39 -11.79
CA ASP A 272 24.68 -8.78 -11.58
C ASP A 272 23.91 -9.30 -10.36
N LEU A 273 22.89 -10.14 -10.59
CA LEU A 273 22.02 -10.63 -9.52
C LEU A 273 22.64 -11.85 -8.82
N THR A 274 22.98 -11.70 -7.56
CA THR A 274 23.44 -12.80 -6.68
C THR A 274 22.25 -13.28 -5.84
N TRP A 275 21.66 -14.39 -6.25
CA TRP A 275 20.54 -15.03 -5.55
C TRP A 275 21.03 -15.79 -4.32
N VAL A 276 20.50 -15.42 -3.14
CA VAL A 276 20.85 -16.03 -1.86
C VAL A 276 19.69 -16.89 -1.35
N ASP A 277 20.04 -18.04 -0.77
CA ASP A 277 19.04 -19.01 -0.30
C ASP A 277 18.36 -18.61 1.03
N LEU A 278 17.24 -19.27 1.34
CA LEU A 278 16.47 -18.96 2.55
C LEU A 278 17.27 -19.12 3.84
N PRO A 279 18.09 -20.19 4.04
CA PRO A 279 18.93 -20.31 5.22
C PRO A 279 19.84 -19.10 5.43
N PHE A 280 20.47 -18.60 4.37
CA PHE A 280 21.32 -17.41 4.46
C PHE A 280 20.52 -16.16 4.84
N ILE A 281 19.32 -16.00 4.28
CA ILE A 281 18.42 -14.90 4.60
C ILE A 281 18.02 -14.92 6.08
N GLU A 282 17.65 -16.08 6.60
CA GLU A 282 17.25 -16.29 8.00
C GLU A 282 18.41 -16.04 8.96
N GLU A 283 19.57 -16.67 8.70
CA GLU A 283 20.78 -16.51 9.52
C GLU A 283 21.26 -15.05 9.64
N ASN A 284 21.03 -14.25 8.61
CA ASN A 284 21.43 -12.84 8.56
C ASN A 284 20.31 -11.86 8.92
N GLY A 285 19.13 -12.36 9.31
CA GLY A 285 17.99 -11.52 9.70
C GLY A 285 17.47 -10.60 8.59
N LEU A 286 17.57 -11.03 7.33
CA LEU A 286 17.20 -10.21 6.17
C LEU A 286 15.71 -10.19 5.89
N TYR A 287 14.94 -11.02 6.55
CA TYR A 287 13.50 -11.00 6.54
C TYR A 287 12.98 -10.82 7.96
N THR A 288 12.33 -9.70 8.20
CA THR A 288 11.59 -9.44 9.44
C THR A 288 10.26 -8.81 9.08
N ASN A 289 9.23 -9.06 9.87
CA ASN A 289 7.94 -8.39 9.74
C ASN A 289 8.00 -6.90 10.14
N GLU A 290 9.17 -6.43 10.54
CA GLU A 290 9.42 -5.04 10.92
C GLU A 290 9.96 -4.25 9.73
N SER A 291 9.48 -3.03 9.55
CA SER A 291 10.09 -2.08 8.62
C SER A 291 11.45 -1.66 9.18
N SER A 292 12.52 -2.27 8.71
CA SER A 292 13.88 -1.91 9.09
C SER A 292 14.73 -1.58 7.87
N ASN A 293 15.73 -0.74 8.07
CA ASN A 293 16.68 -0.36 7.03
C ASN A 293 17.73 -1.45 6.72
N ASN A 294 17.55 -2.65 7.28
CA ASN A 294 18.49 -3.76 7.16
C ASN A 294 17.85 -5.07 6.70
N ASN A 295 16.65 -5.00 6.11
CA ASN A 295 15.97 -6.18 5.58
C ASN A 295 15.66 -6.01 4.08
N LEU A 296 15.23 -7.11 3.47
CA LEU A 296 14.76 -7.14 2.09
C LEU A 296 13.27 -6.82 2.07
N PRO A 297 12.88 -5.60 1.65
CA PRO A 297 11.50 -5.15 1.76
C PRO A 297 10.62 -5.71 0.66
N HIS A 298 9.31 -5.69 0.88
CA HIS A 298 8.30 -6.07 -0.11
C HIS A 298 8.48 -7.49 -0.65
N TRP A 299 9.06 -8.34 0.17
CA TRP A 299 9.32 -9.75 -0.10
C TRP A 299 9.12 -10.54 1.18
N GLY A 300 8.71 -11.79 1.06
CA GLY A 300 8.60 -12.71 2.18
C GLY A 300 8.90 -14.12 1.71
N PRO A 301 9.59 -14.94 2.52
CA PRO A 301 9.82 -16.32 2.19
C PRO A 301 8.49 -17.07 2.10
N PRO A 302 8.36 -18.02 1.18
CA PRO A 302 7.26 -18.97 1.26
C PRO A 302 7.38 -19.75 2.57
N SER A 303 6.29 -19.88 3.32
CA SER A 303 6.26 -20.74 4.50
C SER A 303 5.95 -22.16 4.11
N GLY A 304 6.71 -23.12 4.64
CA GLY A 304 6.56 -24.54 4.36
C GLY A 304 6.85 -24.95 2.91
N ASP A 305 6.33 -26.09 2.51
CA ASP A 305 6.48 -26.62 1.13
C ASP A 305 5.59 -25.90 0.10
N THR A 306 4.75 -24.97 0.53
CA THR A 306 3.79 -24.28 -0.33
C THR A 306 4.24 -22.85 -0.61
N ARG A 307 4.49 -22.55 -1.89
CA ARG A 307 4.77 -21.20 -2.42
C ARG A 307 3.61 -20.22 -2.26
N SER A 308 2.58 -20.57 -1.49
CA SER A 308 1.26 -19.94 -1.50
C SER A 308 0.95 -19.06 -0.29
N ASP A 309 1.78 -19.08 0.75
CA ASP A 309 1.41 -18.48 2.04
C ASP A 309 1.35 -16.94 2.04
N PHE A 310 1.89 -16.31 1.00
CA PHE A 310 1.80 -14.86 0.79
C PHE A 310 0.92 -14.46 -0.39
N ILE A 311 0.22 -15.43 -1.00
CA ILE A 311 -0.64 -15.17 -2.16
C ILE A 311 -2.08 -15.07 -1.70
N VAL A 312 -2.67 -13.92 -1.95
CA VAL A 312 -4.07 -13.61 -1.68
C VAL A 312 -4.85 -13.65 -2.98
N ASN A 313 -6.02 -14.29 -2.96
CA ASN A 313 -6.91 -14.32 -4.12
C ASN A 313 -7.64 -12.98 -4.28
N GLY A 314 -7.52 -12.37 -5.46
CA GLY A 314 -8.17 -11.12 -5.82
C GLY A 314 -9.36 -11.26 -6.78
N ASP A 315 -9.77 -12.48 -7.14
CA ASP A 315 -10.78 -12.72 -8.19
C ASP A 315 -12.06 -11.93 -7.97
N ARG A 316 -12.51 -11.80 -6.71
CA ARG A 316 -13.72 -11.04 -6.39
C ARG A 316 -13.59 -9.56 -6.78
N ALA A 317 -12.44 -8.95 -6.55
CA ALA A 317 -12.20 -7.56 -6.94
C ALA A 317 -12.14 -7.41 -8.47
N PHE A 318 -11.44 -8.33 -9.16
CA PHE A 318 -11.37 -8.33 -10.62
C PHE A 318 -12.73 -8.57 -11.26
N ASN A 319 -13.54 -9.47 -10.73
CA ASN A 319 -14.91 -9.71 -11.18
C ASN A 319 -15.83 -8.51 -10.93
N ALA A 320 -15.57 -7.73 -9.87
CA ALA A 320 -16.27 -6.49 -9.58
C ALA A 320 -15.78 -5.29 -10.41
N GLY A 321 -14.83 -5.49 -11.31
CA GLY A 321 -14.36 -4.45 -12.22
C GLY A 321 -12.97 -3.89 -11.94
N MET A 322 -12.31 -4.29 -10.83
CA MET A 322 -10.94 -3.86 -10.56
C MET A 322 -10.02 -4.12 -11.77
N ARG A 323 -9.14 -3.19 -12.05
CA ARG A 323 -8.07 -3.33 -13.04
C ARG A 323 -6.77 -2.85 -12.43
N THR A 324 -5.67 -3.51 -12.79
CA THR A 324 -4.34 -3.13 -12.37
C THR A 324 -3.50 -2.73 -13.56
N ARG A 325 -2.67 -1.72 -13.38
CA ARG A 325 -1.65 -1.34 -14.36
C ARG A 325 -0.53 -2.35 -14.40
N PRO A 326 0.25 -2.41 -15.49
CA PRO A 326 1.50 -3.15 -15.52
C PRO A 326 2.44 -2.66 -14.40
N ILE A 327 3.04 -3.58 -13.63
CA ILE A 327 3.92 -3.21 -12.50
C ILE A 327 5.10 -2.37 -12.97
N ARG A 328 5.58 -2.57 -14.20
CA ARG A 328 6.63 -1.73 -14.83
C ARG A 328 6.26 -0.24 -14.85
N GLU A 329 4.99 0.12 -15.04
CA GLU A 329 4.55 1.53 -14.93
C GLU A 329 4.66 2.04 -13.50
N THR A 330 4.21 1.24 -12.53
CA THR A 330 4.36 1.58 -11.11
C THR A 330 5.83 1.82 -10.75
N LEU A 331 6.73 0.95 -11.19
CA LEU A 331 8.16 1.07 -10.93
C LEU A 331 8.77 2.33 -11.59
N ARG A 332 8.43 2.58 -12.87
CA ARG A 332 8.90 3.76 -13.60
C ARG A 332 8.47 5.05 -12.88
N ASP A 333 7.20 5.14 -12.56
CA ASP A 333 6.62 6.35 -11.96
C ASP A 333 7.10 6.55 -10.52
N THR A 334 7.29 5.44 -9.78
CA THR A 334 7.87 5.48 -8.43
C THR A 334 9.32 5.95 -8.47
N LEU A 335 10.12 5.45 -9.41
CA LEU A 335 11.52 5.88 -9.59
C LEU A 335 11.59 7.35 -10.03
N ALA A 336 10.70 7.79 -10.92
CA ALA A 336 10.60 9.18 -11.34
C ALA A 336 10.25 10.09 -10.15
N TRP A 337 9.21 9.73 -9.38
CA TRP A 337 8.83 10.44 -8.16
C TRP A 337 9.98 10.50 -7.15
N TRP A 338 10.66 9.36 -6.90
CA TRP A 338 11.81 9.33 -5.97
C TRP A 338 12.88 10.34 -6.34
N LYS A 339 13.18 10.49 -7.64
CA LYS A 339 14.16 11.46 -8.13
C LYS A 339 13.75 12.93 -7.86
N THR A 340 12.47 13.23 -7.67
CA THR A 340 12.00 14.58 -7.33
C THR A 340 12.15 14.92 -5.84
N LEU A 341 12.41 13.94 -4.99
CA LEU A 341 12.55 14.17 -3.56
C LEU A 341 13.85 14.92 -3.21
N PRO A 342 13.86 15.69 -2.12
CA PRO A 342 15.08 16.34 -1.62
C PRO A 342 16.21 15.33 -1.44
N GLU A 343 17.45 15.78 -1.65
CA GLU A 343 18.64 14.92 -1.57
C GLU A 343 18.77 14.23 -0.21
N ASP A 344 18.55 14.96 0.88
CA ASP A 344 18.61 14.40 2.24
C ASP A 344 17.59 13.26 2.42
N ARG A 345 16.38 13.40 1.83
CA ARG A 345 15.37 12.33 1.87
C ARG A 345 15.82 11.13 1.07
N ARG A 346 16.47 11.32 -0.08
CA ARG A 346 16.98 10.24 -0.94
C ARG A 346 18.18 9.51 -0.33
N LYS A 347 19.01 10.21 0.46
CA LYS A 347 20.11 9.59 1.21
C LYS A 347 19.63 8.73 2.38
N ASN A 348 18.43 8.99 2.89
CA ASN A 348 17.85 8.30 4.05
C ASN A 348 16.65 7.45 3.63
N MET A 349 16.90 6.38 2.89
CA MET A 349 15.89 5.39 2.52
C MET A 349 15.40 4.67 3.79
N ARG A 350 14.10 4.43 3.89
CA ARG A 350 13.45 3.86 5.09
C ARG A 350 13.35 2.34 5.07
N ALA A 351 13.62 1.73 3.94
CA ALA A 351 13.57 0.29 3.77
C ALA A 351 14.72 -0.18 2.87
N GLY A 352 15.09 -1.42 3.01
CA GLY A 352 16.13 -2.06 2.21
C GLY A 352 17.50 -2.06 2.86
N LEU A 353 18.45 -2.67 2.21
CA LEU A 353 19.83 -2.77 2.68
C LEU A 353 20.59 -1.48 2.38
N SER A 354 21.42 -1.02 3.33
CA SER A 354 22.44 -0.02 3.01
C SER A 354 23.48 -0.62 2.06
N ALA A 355 24.22 0.24 1.37
CA ALA A 355 25.26 -0.21 0.42
C ALA A 355 26.35 -1.00 1.17
N GLU A 356 26.72 -0.58 2.37
CA GLU A 356 27.71 -1.22 3.21
C GLU A 356 27.24 -2.61 3.68
N ARG A 357 26.00 -2.68 4.17
CA ARG A 357 25.43 -3.96 4.63
C ARG A 357 25.28 -4.95 3.49
N GLU A 358 24.84 -4.52 2.33
CA GLU A 358 24.74 -5.37 1.15
C GLU A 358 26.09 -5.91 0.71
N ALA A 359 27.13 -5.06 0.69
CA ALA A 359 28.51 -5.49 0.36
C ALA A 359 29.05 -6.54 1.34
N GLU A 360 28.84 -6.36 2.64
CA GLU A 360 29.21 -7.35 3.67
C GLU A 360 28.51 -8.70 3.43
N LEU A 361 27.21 -8.66 3.11
CA LEU A 361 26.43 -9.87 2.85
C LEU A 361 26.88 -10.59 1.58
N LEU A 362 27.19 -9.88 0.51
CA LEU A 362 27.72 -10.47 -0.71
C LEU A 362 29.05 -11.16 -0.48
N VAL A 363 29.97 -10.54 0.26
CA VAL A 363 31.24 -11.17 0.64
C VAL A 363 31.01 -12.45 1.49
N ALA A 364 30.09 -12.38 2.46
CA ALA A 364 29.76 -13.54 3.29
C ALA A 364 29.14 -14.68 2.46
N TRP A 365 28.25 -14.35 1.53
CA TRP A 365 27.63 -15.33 0.63
C TRP A 365 28.62 -16.03 -0.25
N HIS A 366 29.51 -15.29 -0.94
CA HIS A 366 30.55 -15.87 -1.78
C HIS A 366 31.46 -16.82 -1.02
N LYS A 367 31.90 -16.41 0.17
CA LYS A 367 32.71 -17.26 1.04
C LYS A 367 31.98 -18.57 1.43
N LEU A 368 30.72 -18.49 1.76
CA LEU A 368 29.90 -19.65 2.09
C LEU A 368 29.72 -20.58 0.89
N HIS A 369 29.49 -20.01 -0.27
CA HIS A 369 29.32 -20.75 -1.52
C HIS A 369 30.58 -21.51 -1.91
N ASP A 370 31.76 -20.89 -1.84
CA ASP A 370 33.06 -21.52 -2.10
C ASP A 370 33.32 -22.68 -1.15
N GLN A 371 33.00 -22.54 0.13
CA GLN A 371 33.12 -23.61 1.13
C GLN A 371 32.19 -24.79 0.85
N ARG A 372 30.95 -24.51 0.40
CA ARG A 372 29.99 -25.57 0.02
C ARG A 372 30.47 -26.33 -1.22
N GLN A 373 31.01 -25.64 -2.22
CA GLN A 373 31.59 -26.26 -3.41
C GLN A 373 32.80 -27.16 -3.09
N THR A 374 33.70 -26.68 -2.25
CA THR A 374 34.87 -27.45 -1.82
C THR A 374 34.50 -28.76 -1.09
N LYS A 375 33.45 -28.73 -0.26
CA LYS A 375 32.93 -29.91 0.45
C LYS A 375 32.22 -30.92 -0.42
N LEU A 376 31.72 -30.52 -1.59
CA LEU A 376 31.06 -31.42 -2.54
C LEU A 376 32.04 -32.17 -3.44
N ILE A 377 33.28 -31.67 -3.52
CA ILE A 377 34.36 -32.24 -4.37
C ILE A 377 35.32 -33.12 -3.53
N SER A 378 35.29 -32.98 -2.23
CA SER A 378 36.07 -33.79 -1.27
C SER A 378 35.28 -35.02 -0.77
#